data_2942a24428785c5f01d603af2d71c589
#
_entry.id   2942a24428785c5f01d603af2d71c589
#
_cell.length_a   1.000
_cell.length_b   1.000
_cell.length_c   1.000
_cell.angle_alpha   90.00
_cell.angle_beta   90.00
_cell.angle_gamma   90.00
#
_symmetry.space_group_name_H-M   'P 1'
#
loop_
_entity.id
_entity.type
_entity.pdbx_description
1 polymer ?
#
loop_
_entity_poly.entity_id
_entity_poly.type
_entity_poly.pdbx_seq_one_letter_code
_entity_poly.pdbx_strand_id
1 'polypeptide(L)'
;MKWRGFLLGSLLTCSIGLQAQKYVGGDISLLPKYEEAGVVYRNADGQAVSDVLAFFSEEGLNAMRVRLFVDPSHDYDKAVCQDLDFVKKLGKRIKEAGMQLMLDFHYSDTWADPAKQWTPAAWKSLSNEELYQKIYEYTKDCLQQMKAAGATPDMIQTGNEISYGMLWGTEAEAKNNQNNRCYTTSPEANWNRFINLLKQAGKACREECPQAKIILHNERTPKPAVMTDFFDRMKAADVDYDIIGLSYYPDYHGDLNSLETALNTLENKQYGKSIMIVETGYSYAWAIGSDFNYSSTYPYTEEGQRRFTADLIALLNKHASVNGLFWWWPEDNGNKDVTQRWWNAALYNHDTGKPYAAFYELKQFVGAGTGIETLYFPKEGKVQSNGWFTVDGRKLQGEPNEKGIYIMNGRKAVN
;
A
#
# COMPACT_ATOMS: atom_id res chain seq x y z
N MET A 1 -68.45 11.95 17.65
CA MET A 1 -67.39 12.15 16.69
C MET A 1 -66.07 12.31 17.44
N LYS A 2 -65.21 11.28 17.44
CA LYS A 2 -63.90 11.30 18.13
C LYS A 2 -62.83 11.40 17.04
N TRP A 3 -62.11 12.50 17.00
CA TRP A 3 -60.94 12.67 16.13
C TRP A 3 -59.73 11.98 16.75
N ARG A 4 -59.12 11.06 16.03
CA ARG A 4 -57.83 10.47 16.34
C ARG A 4 -56.75 11.21 15.54
N GLY A 5 -55.91 11.98 16.22
CA GLY A 5 -54.71 12.57 15.65
C GLY A 5 -53.66 11.50 15.41
N PHE A 6 -53.16 11.38 14.16
CA PHE A 6 -51.97 10.61 13.80
C PHE A 6 -50.74 11.51 13.99
N LEU A 7 -49.90 11.17 14.95
CA LEU A 7 -48.54 11.73 15.02
C LEU A 7 -47.65 10.97 14.01
N LEU A 8 -47.24 11.64 12.92
CA LEU A 8 -46.14 11.16 12.10
C LEU A 8 -44.85 11.50 12.83
N GLY A 9 -44.19 10.47 13.38
CA GLY A 9 -42.84 10.58 13.86
C GLY A 9 -41.84 10.59 12.66
N SER A 10 -41.18 11.70 12.40
CA SER A 10 -40.10 11.81 11.48
C SER A 10 -38.87 11.09 12.04
N LEU A 11 -38.54 9.90 11.54
CA LEU A 11 -37.25 9.25 11.80
C LEU A 11 -36.19 10.04 10.99
N LEU A 12 -35.44 10.90 11.67
CA LEU A 12 -34.16 11.39 11.15
C LEU A 12 -33.17 10.22 11.16
N THR A 13 -32.97 9.58 10.01
CA THR A 13 -31.84 8.70 9.81
C THR A 13 -30.58 9.56 9.64
N CYS A 14 -29.83 9.79 10.71
CA CYS A 14 -28.44 10.23 10.60
C CYS A 14 -27.67 9.13 9.89
N SER A 15 -27.45 9.28 8.58
CA SER A 15 -26.43 8.54 7.86
C SER A 15 -25.07 9.03 8.36
N ILE A 16 -24.53 8.37 9.37
CA ILE A 16 -23.10 8.47 9.68
C ILE A 16 -22.40 7.89 8.45
N GLY A 17 -21.88 8.77 7.60
CA GLY A 17 -21.02 8.35 6.51
C GLY A 17 -19.85 7.59 7.12
N LEU A 18 -19.80 6.26 6.96
CA LEU A 18 -18.60 5.50 7.26
C LEU A 18 -17.50 6.04 6.33
N GLN A 19 -16.63 6.87 6.88
CA GLN A 19 -15.43 7.27 6.17
C GLN A 19 -14.60 6.01 5.93
N ALA A 20 -14.22 5.75 4.67
CA ALA A 20 -13.43 4.57 4.34
C ALA A 20 -12.12 4.57 5.17
N GLN A 21 -11.77 3.41 5.72
CA GLN A 21 -10.52 3.25 6.47
C GLN A 21 -9.35 3.70 5.61
N LYS A 22 -8.49 4.55 6.16
CA LYS A 22 -7.26 5.02 5.51
C LYS A 22 -6.06 4.18 5.93
N TYR A 23 -5.15 3.98 4.98
CA TYR A 23 -3.93 3.21 5.16
C TYR A 23 -2.71 4.08 4.86
N VAL A 24 -1.73 4.09 5.75
CA VAL A 24 -0.48 4.79 5.57
C VAL A 24 0.69 3.90 5.98
N GLY A 25 1.74 3.92 5.17
CA GLY A 25 2.95 3.15 5.43
C GLY A 25 3.93 3.21 4.27
N GLY A 26 4.50 2.07 3.89
CA GLY A 26 5.43 2.02 2.77
C GLY A 26 5.79 0.61 2.34
N ASP A 27 6.55 0.50 1.24
CA ASP A 27 7.20 -0.76 0.84
C ASP A 27 8.42 -0.97 1.72
N ILE A 28 8.36 -1.98 2.58
CA ILE A 28 9.38 -2.28 3.59
C ILE A 28 10.17 -3.56 3.25
N SER A 29 10.19 -3.92 2.00
CA SER A 29 10.71 -5.21 1.54
C SER A 29 12.20 -5.42 1.76
N LEU A 30 12.97 -4.40 2.16
CA LEU A 30 14.39 -4.50 2.45
C LEU A 30 14.72 -4.48 3.94
N LEU A 31 13.76 -4.22 4.83
CA LEU A 31 14.01 -4.13 6.27
C LEU A 31 14.87 -5.26 6.82
N PRO A 32 14.61 -6.57 6.53
CA PRO A 32 15.47 -7.64 7.04
C PRO A 32 16.92 -7.51 6.59
N LYS A 33 17.19 -6.93 5.42
CA LYS A 33 18.56 -6.74 4.92
C LYS A 33 19.29 -5.59 5.62
N TYR A 34 18.58 -4.52 5.94
CA TYR A 34 19.13 -3.45 6.78
C TYR A 34 19.45 -3.96 8.19
N GLU A 35 18.58 -4.78 8.77
CA GLU A 35 18.79 -5.39 10.09
C GLU A 35 19.99 -6.35 10.07
N GLU A 36 20.12 -7.22 9.05
CA GLU A 36 21.25 -8.11 8.84
C GLU A 36 22.58 -7.34 8.64
N ALA A 37 22.54 -6.17 8.01
CA ALA A 37 23.68 -5.27 7.85
C ALA A 37 24.02 -4.49 9.13
N GLY A 38 23.30 -4.72 10.24
CA GLY A 38 23.56 -4.10 11.53
C GLY A 38 23.13 -2.64 11.63
N VAL A 39 22.20 -2.20 10.77
CA VAL A 39 21.65 -0.84 10.85
C VAL A 39 20.93 -0.62 12.16
N VAL A 40 21.27 0.46 12.84
CA VAL A 40 20.63 0.86 14.11
C VAL A 40 19.65 1.99 13.83
N TYR A 41 18.36 1.67 13.84
CA TYR A 41 17.30 2.67 13.80
C TYR A 41 17.13 3.35 15.15
N ARG A 42 16.82 4.63 15.14
CA ARG A 42 16.60 5.44 16.35
C ARG A 42 15.30 6.22 16.22
N ASN A 43 14.74 6.57 17.36
CA ASN A 43 13.62 7.54 17.42
C ASN A 43 14.15 8.99 17.34
N ALA A 44 13.25 9.99 17.38
CA ALA A 44 13.60 11.41 17.34
C ALA A 44 14.58 11.81 18.46
N ASP A 45 14.46 11.22 19.65
CA ASP A 45 15.31 11.49 20.80
C ASP A 45 16.69 10.84 20.68
N GLY A 46 16.92 10.01 19.67
CA GLY A 46 18.18 9.30 19.43
C GLY A 46 18.31 7.98 20.19
N GLN A 47 17.24 7.50 20.81
CA GLN A 47 17.21 6.19 21.46
C GLN A 47 17.10 5.09 20.39
N ALA A 48 17.83 4.01 20.59
CA ALA A 48 17.77 2.87 19.67
C ALA A 48 16.39 2.20 19.68
N VAL A 49 15.87 1.92 18.50
CA VAL A 49 14.63 1.18 18.28
C VAL A 49 14.96 -0.30 18.17
N SER A 50 14.37 -1.12 19.02
CA SER A 50 14.60 -2.57 19.05
C SER A 50 13.75 -3.33 18.02
N ASP A 51 12.59 -2.81 17.67
CA ASP A 51 11.68 -3.36 16.65
C ASP A 51 11.14 -2.22 15.78
N VAL A 52 11.61 -2.17 14.55
CA VAL A 52 11.27 -1.10 13.59
C VAL A 52 9.79 -1.14 13.22
N LEU A 53 9.19 -2.32 13.10
CA LEU A 53 7.77 -2.46 12.74
C LEU A 53 6.86 -2.01 13.89
N ALA A 54 7.22 -2.37 15.13
CA ALA A 54 6.51 -1.86 16.31
C ALA A 54 6.61 -0.33 16.40
N PHE A 55 7.80 0.23 16.19
CA PHE A 55 8.02 1.67 16.18
C PHE A 55 7.21 2.38 15.08
N PHE A 56 7.17 1.82 13.86
CA PHE A 56 6.37 2.39 12.77
C PHE A 56 4.88 2.40 13.12
N SER A 57 4.38 1.33 13.75
CA SER A 57 3.00 1.24 14.22
C SER A 57 2.70 2.26 15.33
N GLU A 58 3.61 2.42 16.30
CA GLU A 58 3.50 3.43 17.36
C GLU A 58 3.49 4.86 16.82
N GLU A 59 4.25 5.12 15.75
CA GLU A 59 4.27 6.42 15.07
C GLU A 59 3.08 6.64 14.13
N GLY A 60 2.15 5.69 14.05
CA GLY A 60 0.87 5.84 13.35
C GLY A 60 0.84 5.31 11.92
N LEU A 61 1.88 4.59 11.47
CA LEU A 61 1.81 3.83 10.22
C LEU A 61 1.03 2.54 10.50
N ASN A 62 0.05 2.21 9.65
CA ASN A 62 -0.88 1.12 9.91
C ASN A 62 -0.91 0.03 8.82
N ALA A 63 -0.09 0.18 7.78
CA ALA A 63 -0.01 -0.80 6.69
C ALA A 63 1.39 -0.85 6.09
N MET A 64 1.87 -2.05 5.71
CA MET A 64 3.15 -2.23 5.03
C MET A 64 2.96 -3.03 3.75
N ARG A 65 3.65 -2.61 2.70
CA ARG A 65 3.73 -3.29 1.41
C ARG A 65 5.01 -4.14 1.37
N VAL A 66 4.87 -5.34 0.83
CA VAL A 66 5.99 -6.27 0.61
C VAL A 66 5.84 -6.87 -0.79
N ARG A 67 6.90 -6.72 -1.61
CA ARG A 67 6.96 -7.32 -2.94
C ARG A 67 7.40 -8.77 -2.88
N LEU A 68 6.95 -9.55 -3.87
CA LEU A 68 7.27 -10.96 -4.02
C LEU A 68 7.72 -11.24 -5.46
N PHE A 69 8.93 -11.77 -5.62
CA PHE A 69 9.45 -12.33 -6.87
C PHE A 69 9.21 -13.84 -6.94
N VAL A 70 9.25 -14.40 -8.16
CA VAL A 70 8.98 -15.84 -8.37
C VAL A 70 10.21 -16.67 -7.97
N ASP A 71 11.36 -16.37 -8.56
CA ASP A 71 12.65 -17.02 -8.28
C ASP A 71 13.77 -15.96 -8.37
N PRO A 72 13.92 -15.13 -7.31
CA PRO A 72 14.87 -14.03 -7.33
C PRO A 72 16.32 -14.52 -7.29
N SER A 73 17.21 -13.77 -7.95
CA SER A 73 18.65 -14.09 -8.00
C SER A 73 19.39 -13.86 -6.68
N HIS A 74 18.71 -13.32 -5.65
CA HIS A 74 19.34 -12.85 -4.40
C HIS A 74 20.47 -11.82 -4.61
N ASP A 75 20.36 -11.05 -5.70
CA ASP A 75 21.24 -9.91 -5.99
C ASP A 75 20.83 -8.73 -5.12
N TYR A 76 21.47 -8.59 -3.96
CA TYR A 76 21.13 -7.54 -2.99
C TYR A 76 21.43 -6.12 -3.48
N ASP A 77 22.49 -5.95 -4.29
CA ASP A 77 22.80 -4.64 -4.91
C ASP A 77 21.65 -4.14 -5.78
N LYS A 78 20.90 -5.08 -6.37
CA LYS A 78 19.70 -4.80 -7.16
C LYS A 78 18.42 -4.83 -6.33
N ALA A 79 18.51 -5.14 -5.03
CA ALA A 79 17.39 -5.30 -4.13
C ALA A 79 16.39 -6.41 -4.57
N VAL A 80 16.89 -7.49 -5.18
CA VAL A 80 16.14 -8.63 -5.71
C VAL A 80 16.43 -9.86 -4.85
N CYS A 81 15.67 -10.02 -3.76
CA CYS A 81 15.87 -11.11 -2.80
C CYS A 81 14.58 -11.62 -2.16
N GLN A 82 13.44 -11.07 -2.50
CA GLN A 82 12.17 -11.32 -1.85
C GLN A 82 11.50 -12.55 -2.48
N ASP A 83 12.02 -13.74 -2.14
CA ASP A 83 11.35 -15.02 -2.38
C ASP A 83 10.20 -15.24 -1.38
N LEU A 84 9.44 -16.31 -1.58
CA LEU A 84 8.27 -16.57 -0.74
C LEU A 84 8.63 -16.80 0.74
N ASP A 85 9.76 -17.43 1.04
CA ASP A 85 10.20 -17.69 2.43
C ASP A 85 10.60 -16.39 3.13
N PHE A 86 11.27 -15.48 2.43
CA PHE A 86 11.57 -14.15 2.91
C PHE A 86 10.28 -13.37 3.21
N VAL A 87 9.35 -13.36 2.26
CA VAL A 87 8.10 -12.60 2.35
C VAL A 87 7.18 -13.15 3.45
N LYS A 88 7.10 -14.46 3.64
CA LYS A 88 6.37 -15.09 4.75
C LYS A 88 6.88 -14.61 6.11
N LYS A 89 8.20 -14.57 6.30
CA LYS A 89 8.81 -14.13 7.56
C LYS A 89 8.54 -12.66 7.84
N LEU A 90 8.75 -11.80 6.84
CA LEU A 90 8.50 -10.36 6.98
C LEU A 90 7.01 -10.07 7.17
N GLY A 91 6.15 -10.70 6.36
CA GLY A 91 4.70 -10.53 6.46
C GLY A 91 4.14 -10.95 7.82
N LYS A 92 4.66 -12.05 8.40
CA LYS A 92 4.30 -12.45 9.77
C LYS A 92 4.66 -11.36 10.79
N ARG A 93 5.86 -10.79 10.72
CA ARG A 93 6.29 -9.70 11.62
C ARG A 93 5.39 -8.46 11.48
N ILE A 94 5.00 -8.10 10.26
CA ILE A 94 4.06 -7.00 10.00
C ILE A 94 2.72 -7.25 10.69
N LYS A 95 2.18 -8.47 10.57
CA LYS A 95 0.92 -8.85 11.24
C LYS A 95 1.06 -8.88 12.76
N GLU A 96 2.18 -9.32 13.29
CA GLU A 96 2.48 -9.33 14.73
C GLU A 96 2.61 -7.90 15.29
N ALA A 97 3.09 -6.95 14.50
CA ALA A 97 3.09 -5.52 14.84
C ALA A 97 1.70 -4.84 14.73
N GLY A 98 0.65 -5.61 14.39
CA GLY A 98 -0.73 -5.11 14.33
C GLY A 98 -1.07 -4.34 13.04
N MET A 99 -0.18 -4.32 12.05
CA MET A 99 -0.37 -3.60 10.80
C MET A 99 -1.03 -4.45 9.72
N GLN A 100 -1.64 -3.78 8.74
CA GLN A 100 -2.15 -4.43 7.53
C GLN A 100 -0.99 -4.78 6.59
N LEU A 101 -1.11 -5.92 5.91
CA LEU A 101 -0.13 -6.40 4.95
C LEU A 101 -0.67 -6.24 3.53
N MET A 102 0.05 -5.49 2.69
CA MET A 102 -0.13 -5.46 1.23
C MET A 102 0.93 -6.36 0.60
N LEU A 103 0.51 -7.44 -0.06
CA LEU A 103 1.38 -8.32 -0.82
C LEU A 103 1.39 -7.89 -2.28
N ASP A 104 2.58 -7.60 -2.82
CA ASP A 104 2.78 -7.20 -4.21
C ASP A 104 3.43 -8.32 -5.02
N PHE A 105 2.66 -8.98 -5.87
CA PHE A 105 3.16 -9.97 -6.82
C PHE A 105 3.81 -9.30 -8.02
N HIS A 106 5.11 -9.43 -8.19
CA HIS A 106 5.78 -9.01 -9.43
C HIS A 106 5.58 -9.98 -10.60
N TYR A 107 5.25 -11.25 -10.33
CA TYR A 107 5.16 -12.32 -11.35
C TYR A 107 6.39 -12.38 -12.27
N SER A 108 7.55 -12.12 -11.72
CA SER A 108 8.84 -12.09 -12.40
C SER A 108 9.94 -12.56 -11.44
N ASP A 109 11.08 -12.97 -11.96
CA ASP A 109 12.26 -13.31 -11.16
C ASP A 109 13.08 -12.06 -10.75
N THR A 110 12.70 -10.90 -11.29
CA THR A 110 13.32 -9.60 -11.03
C THR A 110 12.27 -8.50 -11.07
N TRP A 111 12.72 -7.25 -10.98
CA TRP A 111 11.85 -6.08 -11.10
C TRP A 111 10.91 -6.18 -12.29
N ALA A 112 9.61 -6.05 -12.03
CA ALA A 112 8.58 -5.76 -13.00
C ALA A 112 8.23 -4.26 -12.89
N ASP A 113 8.33 -3.55 -13.99
CA ASP A 113 8.07 -2.11 -14.09
C ASP A 113 7.65 -1.75 -15.54
N PRO A 114 7.32 -0.49 -15.87
CA PRO A 114 6.86 -0.12 -17.21
C PRO A 114 7.84 -0.42 -18.34
N ALA A 115 9.11 -0.61 -18.04
CA ALA A 115 10.13 -0.96 -19.03
C ALA A 115 10.33 -2.47 -19.18
N LYS A 116 9.94 -3.27 -18.17
CA LYS A 116 10.20 -4.71 -18.11
C LYS A 116 9.14 -5.46 -17.31
N GLN A 117 8.55 -6.45 -17.94
CA GLN A 117 7.57 -7.36 -17.37
C GLN A 117 7.93 -8.78 -17.82
N TRP A 118 9.16 -9.21 -17.43
CA TRP A 118 9.72 -10.45 -17.95
C TRP A 118 9.01 -11.67 -17.38
N THR A 119 8.69 -12.63 -18.23
CA THR A 119 8.20 -13.94 -17.81
C THR A 119 9.29 -14.66 -17.02
N PRO A 120 8.99 -15.24 -15.85
CA PRO A 120 9.94 -16.04 -15.09
C PRO A 120 10.61 -17.13 -15.93
N ALA A 121 11.88 -17.39 -15.68
CA ALA A 121 12.65 -18.35 -16.46
C ALA A 121 12.01 -19.75 -16.49
N ALA A 122 11.41 -20.15 -15.39
CA ALA A 122 10.70 -21.44 -15.26
C ALA A 122 9.38 -21.51 -16.07
N TRP A 123 8.82 -20.35 -16.50
CA TRP A 123 7.55 -20.27 -17.21
C TRP A 123 7.69 -19.93 -18.69
N LYS A 124 8.92 -19.66 -19.16
CA LYS A 124 9.21 -19.13 -20.51
C LYS A 124 8.71 -19.97 -21.68
N SER A 125 8.57 -21.30 -21.48
CA SER A 125 8.14 -22.23 -22.53
C SER A 125 6.64 -22.56 -22.49
N LEU A 126 5.90 -21.96 -21.55
CA LEU A 126 4.48 -22.23 -21.41
C LEU A 126 3.67 -21.49 -22.49
N SER A 127 2.68 -22.17 -23.05
CA SER A 127 1.63 -21.55 -23.86
C SER A 127 0.80 -20.55 -23.05
N ASN A 128 -0.05 -19.77 -23.70
CA ASN A 128 -0.93 -18.85 -22.99
C ASN A 128 -1.88 -19.56 -22.02
N GLU A 129 -2.45 -20.68 -22.43
CA GLU A 129 -3.36 -21.48 -21.60
C GLU A 129 -2.63 -22.05 -20.37
N GLU A 130 -1.43 -22.55 -20.56
CA GLU A 130 -0.59 -23.01 -19.45
C GLU A 130 -0.14 -21.87 -18.53
N LEU A 131 0.12 -20.66 -19.07
CA LEU A 131 0.41 -19.47 -18.26
C LEU A 131 -0.79 -19.02 -17.42
N TYR A 132 -2.03 -19.12 -17.97
CA TYR A 132 -3.25 -18.83 -17.21
C TYR A 132 -3.40 -19.77 -16.02
N GLN A 133 -3.18 -21.07 -16.25
CA GLN A 133 -3.21 -22.06 -15.17
C GLN A 133 -2.06 -21.83 -14.19
N LYS A 134 -0.87 -21.53 -14.70
CA LYS A 134 0.34 -21.32 -13.87
C LYS A 134 0.22 -20.14 -12.93
N ILE A 135 -0.28 -18.99 -13.41
CA ILE A 135 -0.44 -17.81 -12.54
C ILE A 135 -1.50 -18.07 -11.45
N TYR A 136 -2.57 -18.78 -11.78
CA TYR A 136 -3.57 -19.21 -10.80
C TYR A 136 -2.94 -20.10 -9.72
N GLU A 137 -2.26 -21.17 -10.13
CA GLU A 137 -1.63 -22.13 -9.20
C GLU A 137 -0.57 -21.48 -8.33
N TYR A 138 0.30 -20.66 -8.92
CA TYR A 138 1.35 -19.94 -8.21
C TYR A 138 0.77 -18.97 -7.17
N THR A 139 -0.20 -18.15 -7.58
CA THR A 139 -0.86 -17.20 -6.67
C THR A 139 -1.53 -17.94 -5.52
N LYS A 140 -2.25 -19.02 -5.83
CA LYS A 140 -2.94 -19.86 -4.84
C LYS A 140 -1.96 -20.46 -3.83
N ASP A 141 -0.90 -21.09 -4.31
CA ASP A 141 0.13 -21.74 -3.46
C ASP A 141 0.82 -20.70 -2.55
N CYS A 142 1.24 -19.55 -3.10
CA CYS A 142 1.80 -18.46 -2.31
C CYS A 142 0.87 -18.00 -1.19
N LEU A 143 -0.40 -17.77 -1.49
CA LEU A 143 -1.38 -17.30 -0.50
C LEU A 143 -1.68 -18.37 0.56
N GLN A 144 -1.74 -19.63 0.20
CA GLN A 144 -1.87 -20.75 1.16
C GLN A 144 -0.69 -20.80 2.13
N GLN A 145 0.53 -20.67 1.60
CA GLN A 145 1.74 -20.67 2.42
C GLN A 145 1.84 -19.41 3.30
N MET A 146 1.47 -18.24 2.80
CA MET A 146 1.38 -17.01 3.58
C MET A 146 0.38 -17.16 4.75
N LYS A 147 -0.81 -17.71 4.51
CA LYS A 147 -1.79 -18.00 5.56
C LYS A 147 -1.23 -18.97 6.61
N ALA A 148 -0.63 -20.08 6.17
CA ALA A 148 -0.05 -21.05 7.06
C ALA A 148 1.07 -20.48 7.94
N ALA A 149 1.79 -19.47 7.45
CA ALA A 149 2.84 -18.76 8.18
C ALA A 149 2.32 -17.68 9.14
N GLY A 150 1.02 -17.39 9.15
CA GLY A 150 0.44 -16.26 9.92
C GLY A 150 0.67 -14.90 9.28
N ALA A 151 0.92 -14.87 7.97
CA ALA A 151 1.17 -13.69 7.16
C ALA A 151 0.05 -13.46 6.12
N THR A 152 -1.20 -13.70 6.49
CA THR A 152 -2.35 -13.51 5.59
C THR A 152 -2.40 -12.05 5.12
N PRO A 153 -2.33 -11.77 3.81
CA PRO A 153 -2.42 -10.40 3.32
C PRO A 153 -3.85 -9.85 3.46
N ASP A 154 -3.92 -8.56 3.75
CA ASP A 154 -5.17 -7.79 3.80
C ASP A 154 -5.44 -7.09 2.45
N MET A 155 -4.38 -6.86 1.68
CA MET A 155 -4.41 -6.31 0.33
C MET A 155 -3.46 -7.11 -0.56
N ILE A 156 -3.84 -7.32 -1.81
CA ILE A 156 -3.06 -8.12 -2.76
C ILE A 156 -2.98 -7.36 -4.09
N GLN A 157 -1.78 -7.02 -4.48
CA GLN A 157 -1.49 -6.38 -5.76
C GLN A 157 -1.14 -7.48 -6.78
N THR A 158 -1.96 -7.60 -7.83
CA THR A 158 -1.81 -8.64 -8.85
C THR A 158 -1.00 -8.12 -10.05
N GLY A 159 0.26 -7.92 -9.82
CA GLY A 159 1.23 -7.34 -10.75
C GLY A 159 1.65 -5.93 -10.37
N ASN A 160 2.93 -5.60 -10.58
CA ASN A 160 3.51 -4.29 -10.31
C ASN A 160 3.60 -3.45 -11.58
N GLU A 161 3.04 -2.22 -11.54
CA GLU A 161 3.08 -1.22 -12.64
C GLU A 161 2.72 -1.80 -14.03
N ILE A 162 1.54 -2.41 -14.10
CA ILE A 162 1.10 -3.25 -15.20
C ILE A 162 0.38 -2.52 -16.34
N SER A 163 0.56 -1.20 -16.48
CA SER A 163 -0.15 -0.41 -17.50
C SER A 163 0.01 -0.96 -18.92
N TYR A 164 1.12 -1.63 -19.19
CA TYR A 164 1.42 -2.22 -20.49
C TYR A 164 1.33 -3.77 -20.48
N GLY A 165 0.57 -4.34 -19.53
CA GLY A 165 0.43 -5.77 -19.37
C GLY A 165 1.56 -6.39 -18.55
N MET A 166 1.61 -7.73 -18.49
CA MET A 166 2.63 -8.49 -17.77
C MET A 166 3.00 -9.78 -18.50
N LEU A 167 4.10 -10.44 -18.06
CA LEU A 167 4.57 -11.70 -18.64
C LEU A 167 4.79 -11.60 -20.15
N TRP A 168 5.57 -10.59 -20.59
CA TRP A 168 5.77 -10.27 -22.02
C TRP A 168 6.57 -11.32 -22.80
N GLY A 169 7.18 -12.27 -22.13
CA GLY A 169 8.17 -13.22 -22.62
C GLY A 169 9.49 -13.03 -21.88
N THR A 170 10.54 -13.72 -22.34
CA THR A 170 11.89 -13.52 -21.81
C THR A 170 12.42 -12.13 -22.15
N GLU A 171 13.40 -11.65 -21.40
CA GLU A 171 14.03 -10.35 -21.68
C GLU A 171 14.54 -10.24 -23.13
N ALA A 172 15.16 -11.31 -23.65
CA ALA A 172 15.69 -11.35 -25.02
C ALA A 172 14.58 -11.25 -26.08
N GLU A 173 13.46 -11.93 -25.87
CA GLU A 173 12.31 -11.89 -26.77
C GLU A 173 11.62 -10.53 -26.73
N ALA A 174 11.35 -10.02 -25.52
CA ALA A 174 10.60 -8.80 -25.33
C ALA A 174 11.39 -7.52 -25.73
N LYS A 175 12.71 -7.56 -25.75
CA LYS A 175 13.54 -6.46 -26.31
C LYS A 175 13.43 -6.36 -27.83
N ASN A 176 13.19 -7.48 -28.51
CA ASN A 176 13.20 -7.55 -29.98
C ASN A 176 11.81 -7.45 -30.60
N ASN A 177 10.75 -7.65 -29.82
CA ASN A 177 9.39 -7.52 -30.28
C ASN A 177 8.50 -6.91 -29.19
N GLN A 178 7.35 -6.36 -29.57
CA GLN A 178 6.38 -5.79 -28.64
C GLN A 178 5.18 -6.72 -28.43
N ASN A 179 5.34 -8.00 -28.74
CA ASN A 179 4.30 -8.98 -28.50
C ASN A 179 3.94 -9.02 -27.01
N ASN A 180 2.68 -9.28 -26.72
CA ASN A 180 2.14 -9.32 -25.36
C ASN A 180 2.16 -7.98 -24.59
N ARG A 181 2.65 -6.88 -25.17
CA ARG A 181 2.51 -5.54 -24.57
C ARG A 181 1.14 -4.95 -24.88
N CYS A 182 0.60 -4.23 -23.92
CA CYS A 182 -0.76 -3.67 -23.96
C CYS A 182 -0.72 -2.14 -24.07
N TYR A 183 -0.29 -1.62 -25.22
CA TYR A 183 -0.46 -0.20 -25.54
C TYR A 183 -1.91 0.07 -25.99
N THR A 184 -2.35 1.32 -25.94
CA THR A 184 -3.66 1.75 -26.43
C THR A 184 -3.92 1.27 -27.89
N THR A 185 -2.85 1.20 -28.68
CA THR A 185 -2.89 0.76 -30.10
C THR A 185 -2.54 -0.71 -30.31
N SER A 186 -2.30 -1.46 -29.25
CA SER A 186 -1.99 -2.90 -29.37
C SER A 186 -3.16 -3.71 -29.85
N PRO A 187 -2.91 -4.86 -30.54
CA PRO A 187 -3.97 -5.79 -30.93
C PRO A 187 -4.80 -6.24 -29.72
N GLU A 188 -6.11 -6.41 -29.90
CA GLU A 188 -7.01 -6.91 -28.85
C GLU A 188 -6.56 -8.28 -28.29
N ALA A 189 -5.86 -9.09 -29.06
CA ALA A 189 -5.32 -10.36 -28.60
C ALA A 189 -4.33 -10.18 -27.41
N ASN A 190 -3.53 -9.11 -27.39
CA ASN A 190 -2.62 -8.82 -26.29
C ASN A 190 -3.41 -8.45 -25.01
N TRP A 191 -4.44 -7.60 -25.17
CA TRP A 191 -5.31 -7.22 -24.07
C TRP A 191 -6.08 -8.41 -23.52
N ASN A 192 -6.66 -9.25 -24.40
CA ASN A 192 -7.38 -10.45 -23.99
C ASN A 192 -6.49 -11.42 -23.21
N ARG A 193 -5.23 -11.60 -23.67
CA ARG A 193 -4.24 -12.41 -22.96
C ARG A 193 -3.97 -11.83 -21.55
N PHE A 194 -3.68 -10.56 -21.47
CA PHE A 194 -3.40 -9.88 -20.19
C PHE A 194 -4.60 -9.94 -19.24
N ILE A 195 -5.80 -9.65 -19.73
CA ILE A 195 -7.05 -9.72 -18.95
C ILE A 195 -7.27 -11.13 -18.39
N ASN A 196 -7.00 -12.18 -19.18
CA ASN A 196 -7.11 -13.55 -18.71
C ASN A 196 -6.11 -13.87 -17.60
N LEU A 197 -4.87 -13.38 -17.68
CA LEU A 197 -3.89 -13.51 -16.61
C LEU A 197 -4.41 -12.85 -15.31
N LEU A 198 -4.93 -11.62 -15.39
CA LEU A 198 -5.50 -10.92 -14.23
C LEU A 198 -6.70 -11.65 -13.63
N LYS A 199 -7.59 -12.17 -14.46
CA LYS A 199 -8.75 -12.95 -14.00
C LYS A 199 -8.33 -14.20 -13.23
N GLN A 200 -7.30 -14.89 -13.69
CA GLN A 200 -6.81 -16.10 -13.02
C GLN A 200 -6.10 -15.77 -11.69
N ALA A 201 -5.29 -14.70 -11.67
CA ALA A 201 -4.69 -14.22 -10.44
C ALA A 201 -5.76 -13.78 -9.42
N GLY A 202 -6.73 -12.97 -9.85
CA GLY A 202 -7.84 -12.50 -9.03
C GLY A 202 -8.70 -13.65 -8.48
N LYS A 203 -8.97 -14.67 -9.30
CA LYS A 203 -9.69 -15.89 -8.87
C LYS A 203 -8.97 -16.57 -7.71
N ALA A 204 -7.66 -16.78 -7.81
CA ALA A 204 -6.86 -17.37 -6.74
C ALA A 204 -6.90 -16.52 -5.46
N CYS A 205 -6.81 -15.19 -5.61
CA CYS A 205 -6.93 -14.25 -4.48
C CYS A 205 -8.28 -14.39 -3.75
N ARG A 206 -9.40 -14.42 -4.49
CA ARG A 206 -10.74 -14.56 -3.88
C ARG A 206 -10.94 -15.91 -3.21
N GLU A 207 -10.41 -16.99 -3.79
CA GLU A 207 -10.52 -18.32 -3.19
C GLU A 207 -9.73 -18.43 -1.89
N GLU A 208 -8.50 -17.91 -1.84
CA GLU A 208 -7.61 -18.08 -0.69
C GLU A 208 -7.74 -16.98 0.36
N CYS A 209 -7.98 -15.74 -0.06
CA CYS A 209 -8.08 -14.57 0.79
C CYS A 209 -9.34 -13.74 0.47
N PRO A 210 -10.56 -14.26 0.68
CA PRO A 210 -11.81 -13.62 0.24
C PRO A 210 -12.06 -12.24 0.85
N GLN A 211 -11.42 -11.92 1.98
CA GLN A 211 -11.54 -10.61 2.64
C GLN A 211 -10.48 -9.61 2.16
N ALA A 212 -9.41 -10.08 1.51
CA ALA A 212 -8.35 -9.21 1.01
C ALA A 212 -8.85 -8.32 -0.15
N LYS A 213 -8.37 -7.09 -0.20
CA LYS A 213 -8.65 -6.17 -1.30
C LYS A 213 -7.67 -6.41 -2.44
N ILE A 214 -8.17 -6.58 -3.65
CA ILE A 214 -7.34 -6.74 -4.85
C ILE A 214 -7.04 -5.37 -5.43
N ILE A 215 -5.77 -5.12 -5.76
CA ILE A 215 -5.26 -3.86 -6.30
C ILE A 215 -4.73 -4.10 -7.72
N LEU A 216 -5.13 -3.24 -8.66
CA LEU A 216 -4.47 -3.13 -9.96
C LEU A 216 -3.58 -1.90 -9.95
N HIS A 217 -2.28 -2.08 -10.18
CA HIS A 217 -1.27 -1.03 -10.06
C HIS A 217 -0.92 -0.42 -11.42
N ASN A 218 -1.10 0.90 -11.54
CA ASN A 218 -0.87 1.67 -12.76
C ASN A 218 -0.02 2.92 -12.46
N GLU A 219 0.97 3.19 -13.29
CA GLU A 219 1.92 4.30 -13.12
C GLU A 219 1.67 5.45 -14.12
N ARG A 220 0.54 5.45 -14.84
CA ARG A 220 0.26 6.44 -15.88
C ARG A 220 -0.41 7.72 -15.38
N THR A 221 -0.12 8.12 -14.15
CA THR A 221 -0.60 9.39 -13.57
C THR A 221 -0.34 10.60 -14.49
N PRO A 222 0.83 10.77 -15.19
CA PRO A 222 1.04 11.90 -16.10
C PRO A 222 0.31 11.75 -17.44
N LYS A 223 -0.36 10.64 -17.69
CA LYS A 223 -1.07 10.34 -18.95
C LYS A 223 -2.49 9.84 -18.67
N PRO A 224 -3.41 10.68 -18.16
CA PRO A 224 -4.74 10.26 -17.72
C PRO A 224 -5.55 9.51 -18.78
N ALA A 225 -5.38 9.84 -20.07
CA ALA A 225 -6.08 9.13 -21.15
C ALA A 225 -5.61 7.67 -21.30
N VAL A 226 -4.31 7.41 -21.15
CA VAL A 226 -3.76 6.03 -21.17
C VAL A 226 -4.19 5.27 -19.93
N MET A 227 -4.15 5.93 -18.77
CA MET A 227 -4.61 5.34 -17.51
C MET A 227 -6.09 4.95 -17.56
N THR A 228 -6.94 5.83 -18.07
CA THR A 228 -8.38 5.52 -18.18
C THR A 228 -8.70 4.49 -19.25
N ASP A 229 -7.98 4.44 -20.39
CA ASP A 229 -8.12 3.35 -21.36
C ASP A 229 -7.86 1.98 -20.70
N PHE A 230 -6.84 1.89 -19.87
CA PHE A 230 -6.56 0.68 -19.10
C PHE A 230 -7.77 0.28 -18.22
N PHE A 231 -8.25 1.17 -17.36
CA PHE A 231 -9.34 0.85 -16.43
C PHE A 231 -10.71 0.68 -17.14
N ASP A 232 -10.95 1.37 -18.24
CA ASP A 232 -12.14 1.17 -19.08
C ASP A 232 -12.16 -0.26 -19.66
N ARG A 233 -11.01 -0.79 -20.10
CA ARG A 233 -10.87 -2.18 -20.55
C ARG A 233 -11.07 -3.18 -19.41
N MET A 234 -10.52 -2.90 -18.22
CA MET A 234 -10.74 -3.77 -17.05
C MET A 234 -12.22 -3.82 -16.68
N LYS A 235 -12.91 -2.69 -16.71
CA LYS A 235 -14.36 -2.58 -16.46
C LYS A 235 -15.17 -3.33 -17.54
N ALA A 236 -14.86 -3.11 -18.82
CA ALA A 236 -15.55 -3.74 -19.93
C ALA A 236 -15.40 -5.28 -19.93
N ALA A 237 -14.27 -5.79 -19.46
CA ALA A 237 -13.99 -7.21 -19.34
C ALA A 237 -14.43 -7.83 -18.01
N ASP A 238 -15.03 -7.05 -17.11
CA ASP A 238 -15.44 -7.50 -15.77
C ASP A 238 -14.27 -8.15 -14.99
N VAL A 239 -13.12 -7.46 -14.97
CA VAL A 239 -11.98 -7.88 -14.15
C VAL A 239 -12.30 -7.56 -12.69
N ASP A 240 -12.17 -8.55 -11.82
CA ASP A 240 -12.42 -8.40 -10.40
C ASP A 240 -11.23 -7.74 -9.68
N TYR A 241 -11.46 -6.54 -9.16
CA TYR A 241 -10.53 -5.81 -8.29
C TYR A 241 -11.31 -4.81 -7.42
N ASP A 242 -10.68 -4.32 -6.35
CA ASP A 242 -11.30 -3.39 -5.38
C ASP A 242 -10.69 -1.98 -5.45
N ILE A 243 -9.40 -1.87 -5.78
CA ILE A 243 -8.61 -0.66 -5.59
C ILE A 243 -7.80 -0.36 -6.86
N ILE A 244 -7.78 0.91 -7.22
CA ILE A 244 -6.86 1.48 -8.21
C ILE A 244 -5.59 1.89 -7.47
N GLY A 245 -4.49 1.18 -7.68
CA GLY A 245 -3.16 1.54 -7.18
C GLY A 245 -2.43 2.44 -8.16
N LEU A 246 -1.80 3.50 -7.67
CA LEU A 246 -1.04 4.44 -8.48
C LEU A 246 0.38 4.59 -7.94
N SER A 247 1.37 4.69 -8.84
CA SER A 247 2.67 5.28 -8.53
C SER A 247 2.62 6.79 -8.74
N TYR A 248 3.21 7.54 -7.81
CA TYR A 248 3.43 8.97 -7.99
C TYR A 248 4.80 9.39 -7.46
N TYR A 249 5.69 9.67 -8.37
CA TYR A 249 7.01 10.25 -8.11
C TYR A 249 7.14 11.53 -8.94
N PRO A 250 7.28 12.72 -8.34
CA PRO A 250 7.33 13.97 -9.11
C PRO A 250 8.34 13.96 -10.24
N ASP A 251 9.54 13.42 -10.01
CA ASP A 251 10.62 13.38 -11.02
C ASP A 251 10.24 12.64 -12.31
N TYR A 252 9.21 11.77 -12.27
CA TYR A 252 8.69 11.02 -13.43
C TYR A 252 7.28 11.43 -13.83
N HIS A 253 6.48 11.93 -12.87
CA HIS A 253 5.03 12.08 -13.05
C HIS A 253 4.55 13.54 -13.01
N GLY A 254 5.49 14.51 -12.86
CA GLY A 254 5.16 15.92 -12.80
C GLY A 254 4.74 16.40 -11.41
N ASP A 255 4.22 17.59 -11.35
CA ASP A 255 3.85 18.27 -10.11
C ASP A 255 2.57 17.71 -9.44
N LEU A 256 2.23 18.25 -8.28
CA LEU A 256 1.00 17.86 -7.55
C LEU A 256 -0.28 18.19 -8.34
N ASN A 257 -0.27 19.19 -9.24
CA ASN A 257 -1.42 19.48 -10.10
C ASN A 257 -1.63 18.38 -11.15
N SER A 258 -0.55 17.78 -11.61
CA SER A 258 -0.59 16.61 -12.51
C SER A 258 -1.24 15.40 -11.81
N LEU A 259 -0.89 15.16 -10.56
CA LEU A 259 -1.54 14.13 -9.73
C LEU A 259 -3.02 14.45 -9.49
N GLU A 260 -3.36 15.68 -9.11
CA GLU A 260 -4.75 16.11 -8.89
C GLU A 260 -5.60 15.91 -10.15
N THR A 261 -5.03 16.22 -11.33
CA THR A 261 -5.69 15.98 -12.63
C THR A 261 -5.96 14.49 -12.86
N ALA A 262 -5.02 13.62 -12.52
CA ALA A 262 -5.20 12.16 -12.63
C ALA A 262 -6.31 11.66 -11.69
N LEU A 263 -6.30 12.11 -10.42
CA LEU A 263 -7.31 11.75 -9.43
C LEU A 263 -8.71 12.20 -9.86
N ASN A 264 -8.85 13.47 -10.24
CA ASN A 264 -10.13 14.01 -10.75
C ASN A 264 -10.62 13.24 -11.98
N THR A 265 -9.72 12.83 -12.87
CA THR A 265 -10.07 12.04 -14.06
C THR A 265 -10.62 10.66 -13.67
N LEU A 266 -10.00 9.97 -12.72
CA LEU A 266 -10.48 8.67 -12.22
C LEU A 266 -11.82 8.79 -11.50
N GLU A 267 -11.99 9.82 -10.65
CA GLU A 267 -13.22 10.07 -9.93
C GLU A 267 -14.40 10.36 -10.89
N ASN A 268 -14.15 11.16 -11.96
CA ASN A 268 -15.14 11.44 -12.99
C ASN A 268 -15.58 10.19 -13.80
N LYS A 269 -14.71 9.17 -13.90
CA LYS A 269 -15.03 7.90 -14.57
C LYS A 269 -15.97 7.00 -13.76
N GLN A 270 -16.10 7.24 -12.47
CA GLN A 270 -17.01 6.49 -11.57
C GLN A 270 -16.85 4.97 -11.67
N TYR A 271 -15.63 4.49 -11.52
CA TYR A 271 -15.37 3.04 -11.52
C TYR A 271 -15.93 2.32 -10.28
N GLY A 272 -16.32 3.06 -9.23
CA GLY A 272 -16.80 2.50 -7.97
C GLY A 272 -15.68 1.83 -7.16
N LYS A 273 -14.43 2.27 -7.37
CA LYS A 273 -13.24 1.77 -6.71
C LYS A 273 -12.60 2.86 -5.86
N SER A 274 -11.96 2.47 -4.75
CA SER A 274 -11.07 3.40 -4.05
C SER A 274 -9.73 3.53 -4.78
N ILE A 275 -8.98 4.56 -4.44
CA ILE A 275 -7.67 4.87 -5.01
C ILE A 275 -6.63 4.81 -3.90
N MET A 276 -5.46 4.25 -4.19
CA MET A 276 -4.29 4.30 -3.31
C MET A 276 -3.07 4.78 -4.07
N ILE A 277 -2.28 5.62 -3.45
CA ILE A 277 -0.90 5.86 -3.88
C ILE A 277 -0.07 4.74 -3.25
N VAL A 278 0.14 3.66 -4.02
CA VAL A 278 0.84 2.47 -3.55
C VAL A 278 2.36 2.59 -3.62
N GLU A 279 2.84 3.62 -4.35
CA GLU A 279 4.25 4.03 -4.38
C GLU A 279 4.37 5.54 -4.50
N THR A 280 5.18 6.13 -3.63
CA THR A 280 5.63 7.52 -3.73
C THR A 280 6.98 7.71 -3.06
N GLY A 281 7.64 8.79 -3.37
CA GLY A 281 8.88 9.20 -2.73
C GLY A 281 9.31 10.58 -3.23
N TYR A 282 10.11 11.26 -2.43
CA TYR A 282 10.73 12.52 -2.77
C TYR A 282 12.12 12.63 -2.16
N SER A 283 13.04 13.24 -2.87
CA SER A 283 14.43 13.30 -2.43
C SER A 283 14.68 14.37 -1.36
N TYR A 284 15.59 14.05 -0.43
CA TYR A 284 16.18 15.02 0.51
C TYR A 284 17.56 15.54 0.06
N ALA A 285 18.13 15.02 -1.06
CA ALA A 285 19.52 15.30 -1.43
C ALA A 285 19.70 15.70 -2.90
N TRP A 286 19.26 14.86 -3.86
CA TRP A 286 19.32 15.12 -5.32
C TRP A 286 18.20 14.36 -6.02
N ALA A 287 17.89 14.73 -7.26
CA ALA A 287 16.81 14.15 -8.05
C ALA A 287 16.85 12.62 -8.12
N ILE A 288 15.68 11.98 -8.00
CA ILE A 288 15.50 10.55 -8.20
C ILE A 288 15.48 10.22 -9.69
N GLY A 289 14.83 11.05 -10.49
CA GLY A 289 14.70 10.96 -11.94
C GLY A 289 15.05 12.27 -12.65
N SER A 290 14.76 12.35 -13.93
CA SER A 290 15.15 13.49 -14.75
C SER A 290 14.04 14.05 -15.65
N ASP A 291 12.84 13.44 -15.64
CA ASP A 291 11.76 13.83 -16.54
C ASP A 291 11.08 15.14 -16.10
N PHE A 292 11.08 15.42 -14.80
CA PHE A 292 10.57 16.65 -14.23
C PHE A 292 11.41 17.11 -13.03
N ASN A 293 11.70 18.39 -12.93
CA ASN A 293 12.45 18.96 -11.81
C ASN A 293 11.52 19.80 -10.93
N TYR A 294 11.26 19.32 -9.72
CA TYR A 294 10.39 20.00 -8.76
C TYR A 294 11.16 20.75 -7.66
N SER A 295 12.49 20.81 -7.75
CA SER A 295 13.35 21.39 -6.71
C SER A 295 13.21 22.91 -6.54
N SER A 296 12.63 23.62 -7.52
CA SER A 296 12.29 25.03 -7.37
C SER A 296 11.16 25.26 -6.36
N THR A 297 10.25 24.30 -6.20
CA THR A 297 9.14 24.34 -5.25
C THR A 297 9.49 23.66 -3.94
N TYR A 298 10.09 22.48 -4.04
CA TYR A 298 10.56 21.68 -2.91
C TYR A 298 12.05 21.38 -3.10
N PRO A 299 12.97 22.22 -2.55
CA PRO A 299 14.40 21.96 -2.66
C PRO A 299 14.77 20.56 -2.16
N TYR A 300 15.76 19.91 -2.80
CA TYR A 300 16.26 18.61 -2.38
C TYR A 300 17.01 18.74 -1.05
N THR A 301 16.27 18.88 0.03
CA THR A 301 16.69 18.98 1.42
C THR A 301 15.68 18.26 2.30
N GLU A 302 16.04 17.96 3.55
CA GLU A 302 15.09 17.38 4.54
C GLU A 302 13.79 18.20 4.65
N GLU A 303 13.90 19.52 4.71
CA GLU A 303 12.74 20.41 4.80
C GLU A 303 11.93 20.42 3.50
N GLY A 304 12.58 20.34 2.34
CA GLY A 304 11.88 20.22 1.06
C GLY A 304 11.13 18.89 0.93
N GLN A 305 11.75 17.79 1.36
CA GLN A 305 11.11 16.48 1.43
C GLN A 305 9.89 16.49 2.38
N ARG A 306 10.05 17.09 3.58
CA ARG A 306 8.96 17.25 4.55
C ARG A 306 7.80 18.04 3.97
N ARG A 307 8.08 19.21 3.38
CA ARG A 307 7.05 20.07 2.77
C ARG A 307 6.32 19.37 1.64
N PHE A 308 7.05 18.70 0.75
CA PHE A 308 6.43 17.89 -0.30
C PHE A 308 5.48 16.84 0.28
N THR A 309 5.93 16.11 1.30
CA THR A 309 5.12 15.07 1.96
C THR A 309 3.85 15.67 2.57
N ALA A 310 3.96 16.81 3.27
CA ALA A 310 2.81 17.50 3.86
C ALA A 310 1.81 17.97 2.78
N ASP A 311 2.29 18.58 1.70
CA ASP A 311 1.43 19.10 0.62
C ASP A 311 0.80 17.96 -0.20
N LEU A 312 1.52 16.86 -0.42
CA LEU A 312 0.96 15.63 -1.00
C LEU A 312 -0.20 15.11 -0.14
N ILE A 313 0.01 14.97 1.15
CA ILE A 313 -1.03 14.51 2.09
C ILE A 313 -2.23 15.45 2.09
N ALA A 314 -1.99 16.77 2.11
CA ALA A 314 -3.05 17.78 2.05
C ALA A 314 -3.86 17.65 0.75
N LEU A 315 -3.20 17.40 -0.38
CA LEU A 315 -3.87 17.12 -1.66
C LEU A 315 -4.71 15.86 -1.57
N LEU A 316 -4.12 14.73 -1.19
CA LEU A 316 -4.80 13.43 -1.14
C LEU A 316 -6.02 13.45 -0.21
N ASN A 317 -5.94 14.21 0.89
CA ASN A 317 -7.03 14.35 1.85
C ASN A 317 -8.25 15.15 1.32
N LYS A 318 -8.13 15.84 0.19
CA LYS A 318 -9.27 16.47 -0.51
C LYS A 318 -10.12 15.46 -1.31
N HIS A 319 -9.54 14.29 -1.63
CA HIS A 319 -10.17 13.25 -2.44
C HIS A 319 -10.70 12.11 -1.57
N ALA A 320 -12.01 12.06 -1.36
CA ALA A 320 -12.65 11.04 -0.52
C ALA A 320 -12.47 9.60 -1.05
N SER A 321 -12.19 9.45 -2.34
CA SER A 321 -11.88 8.17 -2.99
C SER A 321 -10.49 7.64 -2.64
N VAL A 322 -9.57 8.52 -2.17
CA VAL A 322 -8.19 8.16 -1.87
C VAL A 322 -8.07 7.68 -0.42
N ASN A 323 -7.72 6.43 -0.24
CA ASN A 323 -7.66 5.80 1.08
C ASN A 323 -6.33 5.10 1.39
N GLY A 324 -5.28 5.27 0.57
CA GLY A 324 -3.96 4.70 0.84
C GLY A 324 -2.81 5.58 0.38
N LEU A 325 -1.72 5.60 1.18
CA LEU A 325 -0.47 6.29 0.88
C LEU A 325 0.71 5.44 1.35
N PHE A 326 1.57 4.99 0.42
CA PHE A 326 2.71 4.13 0.69
C PHE A 326 3.98 4.77 0.17
N TRP A 327 4.92 5.03 1.10
CA TRP A 327 6.25 5.52 0.75
C TRP A 327 7.12 4.39 0.23
N TRP A 328 7.95 4.67 -0.77
CA TRP A 328 8.90 3.71 -1.31
C TRP A 328 10.13 3.64 -0.41
N TRP A 329 10.37 2.49 0.20
CA TRP A 329 11.46 2.19 1.12
C TRP A 329 11.59 3.16 2.31
N PRO A 330 10.58 3.24 3.18
CA PRO A 330 10.65 4.10 4.37
C PRO A 330 11.75 3.66 5.35
N GLU A 331 12.20 2.40 5.27
CA GLU A 331 13.29 1.83 6.08
C GLU A 331 14.70 2.20 5.57
N ASP A 332 14.83 2.71 4.36
CA ASP A 332 16.12 3.06 3.79
C ASP A 332 16.80 4.15 4.63
N ASN A 333 18.07 3.93 4.95
CA ASN A 333 18.91 4.88 5.66
C ASN A 333 20.17 5.26 4.88
N GLY A 334 20.23 4.95 3.60
CA GLY A 334 21.39 5.21 2.75
C GLY A 334 22.57 4.25 2.94
N ASN A 335 22.37 3.09 3.61
CA ASN A 335 23.43 2.09 3.73
C ASN A 335 23.70 1.40 2.39
N LYS A 336 24.82 1.72 1.77
CA LYS A 336 25.21 1.23 0.44
C LYS A 336 25.59 -0.25 0.41
N ASP A 337 25.81 -0.88 1.55
CA ASP A 337 26.06 -2.32 1.64
C ASP A 337 24.75 -3.11 1.44
N VAL A 338 23.59 -2.47 1.62
CA VAL A 338 22.29 -3.06 1.37
C VAL A 338 21.81 -2.79 -0.05
N THR A 339 21.81 -1.51 -0.48
CA THR A 339 21.50 -1.12 -1.86
C THR A 339 22.09 0.24 -2.17
N GLN A 340 22.44 0.47 -3.44
CA GLN A 340 22.92 1.77 -3.92
C GLN A 340 21.81 2.56 -4.62
N ARG A 341 20.55 2.12 -4.51
CA ARG A 341 19.40 2.73 -5.20
C ARG A 341 18.51 3.48 -4.23
N TRP A 342 17.96 4.59 -4.65
CA TRP A 342 16.93 5.37 -3.97
C TRP A 342 17.32 5.97 -2.61
N TRP A 343 18.52 5.74 -2.10
CA TRP A 343 18.95 6.21 -0.79
C TRP A 343 18.91 7.74 -0.60
N ASN A 344 18.90 8.52 -1.71
CA ASN A 344 18.65 9.96 -1.69
C ASN A 344 17.20 10.33 -1.36
N ALA A 345 16.27 9.38 -1.40
CA ALA A 345 14.87 9.53 -1.00
C ALA A 345 14.54 8.83 0.32
N ALA A 346 15.56 8.36 1.05
CA ALA A 346 15.42 7.72 2.36
C ALA A 346 14.64 8.58 3.35
N LEU A 347 14.00 7.92 4.32
CA LEU A 347 13.35 8.57 5.46
C LEU A 347 14.18 8.51 6.75
N TYR A 348 15.37 7.89 6.69
CA TYR A 348 16.31 7.81 7.80
C TYR A 348 17.67 8.38 7.44
N ASN A 349 18.25 9.11 8.37
CA ASN A 349 19.60 9.66 8.23
C ASN A 349 20.63 8.55 8.46
N HIS A 350 21.55 8.37 7.51
CA HIS A 350 22.58 7.33 7.54
C HIS A 350 23.49 7.41 8.80
N ASP A 351 23.95 8.62 9.11
CA ASP A 351 24.96 8.82 10.15
C ASP A 351 24.38 8.75 11.56
N THR A 352 23.15 9.23 11.72
CA THR A 352 22.51 9.32 13.04
C THR A 352 21.53 8.19 13.34
N GLY A 353 21.03 7.49 12.31
CA GLY A 353 19.97 6.48 12.41
C GLY A 353 18.60 7.07 12.76
N LYS A 354 18.45 8.40 12.82
CA LYS A 354 17.19 9.07 13.16
C LYS A 354 16.31 9.26 11.94
N PRO A 355 14.96 9.23 12.09
CA PRO A 355 14.06 9.56 11.00
C PRO A 355 14.19 11.03 10.62
N TYR A 356 14.05 11.31 9.33
CA TYR A 356 13.80 12.66 8.81
C TYR A 356 12.38 13.13 9.14
N ALA A 357 12.17 14.43 9.14
CA ALA A 357 10.86 15.02 9.48
C ALA A 357 9.72 14.55 8.57
N ALA A 358 10.00 14.20 7.32
CA ALA A 358 9.02 13.64 6.38
C ALA A 358 8.40 12.31 6.85
N PHE A 359 9.13 11.48 7.61
CA PHE A 359 8.60 10.27 8.22
C PHE A 359 7.41 10.57 9.15
N TYR A 360 7.52 11.60 9.95
CA TYR A 360 6.48 11.98 10.91
C TYR A 360 5.28 12.70 10.26
N GLU A 361 5.44 13.23 9.04
CA GLU A 361 4.31 13.77 8.28
C GLU A 361 3.35 12.66 7.79
N LEU A 362 3.85 11.46 7.54
CA LEU A 362 3.05 10.37 6.94
C LEU A 362 1.76 10.09 7.73
N LYS A 363 1.82 10.09 9.06
CA LYS A 363 0.64 9.86 9.92
C LYS A 363 -0.49 10.87 9.75
N GLN A 364 -0.21 12.06 9.21
CA GLN A 364 -1.22 13.08 8.95
C GLN A 364 -2.21 12.65 7.84
N PHE A 365 -1.86 11.66 7.03
CA PHE A 365 -2.77 11.12 6.02
C PHE A 365 -3.98 10.42 6.64
N VAL A 366 -3.82 9.70 7.72
CA VAL A 366 -4.93 9.05 8.45
C VAL A 366 -5.65 10.01 9.39
N GLY A 367 -5.11 11.23 9.55
CA GLY A 367 -5.64 12.29 10.39
C GLY A 367 -5.10 12.24 11.82
N ALA A 368 -4.89 13.41 12.43
CA ALA A 368 -4.78 13.53 13.87
C ALA A 368 -6.18 13.24 14.45
N GLY A 369 -6.44 11.95 14.71
CA GLY A 369 -7.61 11.50 15.45
C GLY A 369 -8.95 12.08 15.02
N THR A 370 -9.62 11.53 14.01
CA THR A 370 -11.05 11.36 14.14
C THR A 370 -11.24 10.21 15.16
N GLY A 371 -11.32 10.58 16.41
CA GLY A 371 -11.45 9.82 17.65
C GLY A 371 -12.09 8.42 17.63
N ILE A 372 -11.55 7.54 16.81
CA ILE A 372 -11.60 6.10 17.03
C ILE A 372 -10.13 5.70 17.11
N GLU A 373 -9.51 5.95 18.27
CA GLU A 373 -8.40 5.12 18.71
C GLU A 373 -8.86 3.68 18.50
N THR A 374 -8.20 2.99 17.56
CA THR A 374 -8.25 1.52 17.55
C THR A 374 -7.73 1.15 18.92
N LEU A 375 -8.61 0.79 19.82
CA LEU A 375 -8.24 0.31 21.15
C LEU A 375 -7.36 -0.92 20.92
N TYR A 376 -6.04 -0.68 20.92
CA TYR A 376 -5.04 -1.73 20.98
C TYR A 376 -5.26 -2.43 22.30
N PHE A 377 -5.83 -3.62 22.24
CA PHE A 377 -5.83 -4.53 23.37
C PHE A 377 -4.52 -5.31 23.32
N PRO A 378 -3.52 -5.00 24.15
CA PRO A 378 -2.36 -5.85 24.28
C PRO A 378 -2.87 -7.23 24.75
N LYS A 379 -2.46 -8.28 24.07
CA LYS A 379 -2.62 -9.63 24.60
C LYS A 379 -1.94 -9.66 25.97
N GLU A 380 -2.77 -9.82 27.00
CA GLU A 380 -2.44 -10.19 28.38
C GLU A 380 -1.09 -9.72 28.96
N GLY A 381 -1.00 -8.45 29.22
CA GLY A 381 -0.13 -7.90 30.25
C GLY A 381 -1.00 -7.02 31.14
N LYS A 382 -1.22 -7.38 32.42
CA LYS A 382 -2.11 -6.70 33.35
C LYS A 382 -1.76 -5.20 33.47
N VAL A 383 -2.47 -4.36 32.72
CA VAL A 383 -2.64 -2.96 33.10
C VAL A 383 -3.92 -2.91 33.94
N GLN A 384 -3.76 -2.84 35.26
CA GLN A 384 -4.85 -2.50 36.16
C GLN A 384 -5.16 -1.01 35.99
N SER A 385 -5.97 -0.64 35.02
CA SER A 385 -6.68 0.63 35.08
C SER A 385 -7.93 0.43 35.91
N ASN A 386 -7.81 0.47 37.22
CA ASN A 386 -8.96 0.46 38.11
C ASN A 386 -9.74 1.77 37.92
N GLY A 387 -10.95 1.67 37.33
CA GLY A 387 -11.86 2.81 37.21
C GLY A 387 -12.89 2.67 36.12
N TRP A 388 -13.86 3.55 36.18
CA TRP A 388 -14.93 3.72 35.21
C TRP A 388 -14.54 4.76 34.19
N PHE A 389 -14.84 4.52 32.91
CA PHE A 389 -14.61 5.43 31.81
C PHE A 389 -15.87 5.51 30.93
N THR A 390 -16.12 6.67 30.37
CA THR A 390 -17.11 6.84 29.29
C THR A 390 -16.61 6.16 28.01
N VAL A 391 -17.50 5.90 27.05
CA VAL A 391 -17.13 5.30 25.75
C VAL A 391 -16.21 6.19 24.91
N ASP A 392 -16.12 7.49 25.22
CA ASP A 392 -15.19 8.47 24.64
C ASP A 392 -13.88 8.58 25.44
N GLY A 393 -13.62 7.67 26.39
CA GLY A 393 -12.34 7.52 27.08
C GLY A 393 -12.14 8.45 28.30
N ARG A 394 -13.11 9.27 28.71
CA ARG A 394 -13.01 10.09 29.92
C ARG A 394 -13.11 9.25 31.18
N LYS A 395 -12.14 9.38 32.08
CA LYS A 395 -12.16 8.73 33.38
C LYS A 395 -13.23 9.36 34.27
N LEU A 396 -14.09 8.53 34.84
CA LEU A 396 -15.10 8.93 35.83
C LEU A 396 -14.52 8.84 37.25
N GLN A 397 -14.99 9.69 38.14
CA GLN A 397 -14.56 9.69 39.57
C GLN A 397 -15.18 8.56 40.40
N GLY A 398 -16.06 7.73 39.79
CA GLY A 398 -16.75 6.60 40.45
C GLY A 398 -17.65 5.87 39.48
N GLU A 399 -18.48 4.98 40.02
CA GLU A 399 -19.51 4.29 39.26
C GLU A 399 -20.51 5.29 38.67
N PRO A 400 -20.85 5.20 37.39
CA PRO A 400 -21.77 6.14 36.75
C PRO A 400 -23.20 5.97 37.33
N ASN A 401 -23.85 7.10 37.59
CA ASN A 401 -25.24 7.11 38.12
C ASN A 401 -26.28 7.13 36.98
N GLU A 402 -25.86 7.32 35.73
CA GLU A 402 -26.79 7.37 34.59
C GLU A 402 -26.78 6.05 33.83
N LYS A 403 -27.96 5.65 33.31
CA LYS A 403 -28.03 4.47 32.43
C LYS A 403 -27.25 4.73 31.13
N GLY A 404 -26.32 3.85 30.83
CA GLY A 404 -25.49 4.00 29.65
C GLY A 404 -24.47 2.87 29.45
N ILE A 405 -23.66 3.03 28.40
CA ILE A 405 -22.56 2.11 28.14
C ILE A 405 -21.28 2.78 28.64
N TYR A 406 -20.51 2.06 29.42
CA TYR A 406 -19.27 2.50 30.03
C TYR A 406 -18.18 1.45 29.85
N ILE A 407 -16.94 1.79 30.19
CA ILE A 407 -15.80 0.87 30.21
C ILE A 407 -15.32 0.76 31.65
N MET A 408 -15.28 -0.45 32.18
CA MET A 408 -14.71 -0.74 33.51
C MET A 408 -13.67 -1.83 33.40
N ASN A 409 -12.43 -1.54 33.82
CA ASN A 409 -11.31 -2.48 33.77
C ASN A 409 -11.10 -3.05 32.33
N GLY A 410 -11.22 -2.19 31.31
CA GLY A 410 -11.06 -2.57 29.91
C GLY A 410 -12.21 -3.40 29.32
N ARG A 411 -13.33 -3.54 30.00
CA ARG A 411 -14.52 -4.29 29.53
C ARG A 411 -15.75 -3.39 29.46
N LYS A 412 -16.60 -3.64 28.47
CA LYS A 412 -17.89 -2.97 28.35
C LYS A 412 -18.73 -3.29 29.60
N ALA A 413 -19.20 -2.26 30.27
CA ALA A 413 -20.16 -2.32 31.34
C ALA A 413 -21.44 -1.54 30.97
N VAL A 414 -22.57 -2.00 31.37
CA VAL A 414 -23.87 -1.32 31.20
C VAL A 414 -24.41 -1.03 32.58
N ASN A 415 -24.69 0.24 32.86
CA ASN A 415 -25.37 0.67 34.09
C ASN A 415 -26.83 1.01 33.80
#